data_0c56236e14edc9a8a585b97c5af1cc3f
#
_entry.id   0c56236e14edc9a8a585b97c5af1cc3f
#
_cell.length_a   1.000
_cell.length_b   1.000
_cell.length_c   1.000
_cell.angle_alpha   90.00
_cell.angle_beta   90.00
_cell.angle_gamma   90.00
#
_symmetry.space_group_name_H-M   'P 1'
#
loop_
_entity.id
_entity.type
_entity.pdbx_description
1 polymer ?
#
loop_
_entity_poly.entity_id
_entity_poly.type
_entity_poly.pdbx_seq_one_letter_code
_entity_poly.pdbx_strand_id
1 'polypeptide(L)'
;TIYIPTAIRLIGYGKNRPEFILAKNSPGFQEEVADDKGKAKYMFWFTGAVVKEGEKPRDAGASTFYSAMSNINLRIEDGNPHAVALRTHFAQHSFISYVAVYIGKGKAGLFDVGNELENVAFYGGDYGIYTTKASPGWPVMMVDSYFEGQRVAALRCQESGLAMVNLYAKNVPAVFDIDPNYCDKLFLGNSYFENVSGPAVVITNENNSNNQITFRNVYCKNVPTLAKYTRSNTATHVAHKIY
;
A
#
# COMPACT_ATOMS: atom_id res chain seq x y z
N THR A 1 -9.78 -15.80 -5.60
CA THR A 1 -8.95 -15.47 -4.43
C THR A 1 -8.27 -16.72 -3.91
N ILE A 2 -6.98 -16.62 -3.61
CA ILE A 2 -6.19 -17.65 -2.92
C ILE A 2 -6.08 -17.23 -1.46
N TYR A 3 -6.59 -18.03 -0.54
CA TYR A 3 -6.52 -17.77 0.88
C TYR A 3 -5.25 -18.37 1.49
N ILE A 4 -4.52 -17.56 2.26
CA ILE A 4 -3.30 -17.97 2.95
C ILE A 4 -3.56 -17.92 4.46
N PRO A 5 -3.77 -19.05 5.12
CA PRO A 5 -4.04 -19.07 6.55
C PRO A 5 -2.84 -18.67 7.39
N THR A 6 -3.09 -18.36 8.66
CA THR A 6 -2.07 -17.98 9.64
C THR A 6 -0.89 -18.96 9.67
N ALA A 7 0.31 -18.45 9.93
CA ALA A 7 1.58 -19.19 10.01
C ALA A 7 2.06 -19.85 8.69
N ILE A 8 1.46 -19.49 7.56
CA ILE A 8 1.94 -19.93 6.24
C ILE A 8 2.90 -18.89 5.67
N ARG A 9 4.04 -19.36 5.19
CA ARG A 9 5.02 -18.56 4.45
C ARG A 9 5.10 -19.04 3.02
N LEU A 10 4.78 -18.15 2.07
CA LEU A 10 4.90 -18.40 0.65
C LEU A 10 6.20 -17.79 0.15
N ILE A 11 7.16 -18.64 -0.25
CA ILE A 11 8.50 -18.20 -0.61
C ILE A 11 8.82 -18.69 -2.02
N GLY A 12 9.13 -17.76 -2.91
CA GLY A 12 9.63 -18.06 -4.25
C GLY A 12 11.05 -18.62 -4.17
N TYR A 13 11.27 -19.75 -4.85
CA TYR A 13 12.57 -20.41 -4.89
C TYR A 13 13.28 -20.15 -6.23
N GLY A 14 14.59 -20.00 -6.17
CA GLY A 14 15.44 -19.88 -7.33
C GLY A 14 15.90 -18.45 -7.66
N LYS A 15 16.74 -18.34 -8.69
CA LYS A 15 17.34 -17.07 -9.12
C LYS A 15 16.31 -16.12 -9.73
N ASN A 16 15.34 -16.65 -10.44
CA ASN A 16 14.25 -15.87 -11.03
C ASN A 16 13.03 -15.96 -10.13
N ARG A 17 12.46 -14.82 -9.74
CA ARG A 17 11.25 -14.79 -8.94
C ARG A 17 10.09 -15.42 -9.70
N PRO A 18 9.37 -16.40 -9.13
CA PRO A 18 8.12 -16.86 -9.73
C PRO A 18 7.11 -15.72 -9.81
N GLU A 19 6.29 -15.72 -10.86
CA GLU A 19 5.25 -14.72 -11.06
C GLU A 19 3.86 -15.38 -11.03
N PHE A 20 2.98 -14.86 -10.18
CA PHE A 20 1.55 -15.21 -10.21
C PHE A 20 0.79 -14.17 -11.02
N ILE A 21 0.03 -14.63 -11.99
CA ILE A 21 -0.69 -13.77 -12.92
C ILE A 21 -2.19 -13.93 -12.72
N LEU A 22 -2.88 -12.83 -12.43
CA LEU A 22 -4.32 -12.75 -12.57
C LEU A 22 -4.62 -12.53 -14.06
N ALA A 23 -5.12 -13.56 -14.71
CA ALA A 23 -5.33 -13.55 -16.15
C ALA A 23 -6.35 -12.48 -16.57
N LYS A 24 -6.26 -12.06 -17.81
CA LYS A 24 -7.15 -11.06 -18.42
C LYS A 24 -8.62 -11.45 -18.24
N ASN A 25 -9.44 -10.47 -17.81
CA ASN A 25 -10.88 -10.65 -17.59
C ASN A 25 -11.22 -11.82 -16.63
N SER A 26 -10.42 -12.03 -15.59
CA SER A 26 -10.71 -13.07 -14.60
C SER A 26 -12.06 -12.85 -13.93
N PRO A 27 -12.95 -13.88 -13.88
CA PRO A 27 -14.30 -13.70 -13.35
C PRO A 27 -14.35 -13.16 -11.93
N GLY A 28 -15.19 -12.16 -11.69
CA GLY A 28 -15.44 -11.54 -10.39
C GLY A 28 -14.47 -10.43 -9.99
N PHE A 29 -13.62 -9.94 -10.91
CA PHE A 29 -12.76 -8.78 -10.70
C PHE A 29 -13.20 -7.53 -11.49
N GLN A 30 -14.35 -7.60 -12.16
CA GLN A 30 -14.91 -6.54 -13.00
C GLN A 30 -15.81 -5.58 -12.26
N GLU A 31 -16.33 -5.98 -11.09
CA GLU A 31 -17.28 -5.21 -10.28
C GLU A 31 -16.76 -5.01 -8.85
N GLU A 32 -17.22 -3.93 -8.22
CA GLU A 32 -16.98 -3.74 -6.79
C GLU A 32 -17.65 -4.87 -6.00
N VAL A 33 -16.88 -5.53 -5.16
CA VAL A 33 -17.40 -6.52 -4.22
C VAL A 33 -17.62 -5.82 -2.89
N ALA A 34 -18.84 -5.91 -2.36
CA ALA A 34 -19.13 -5.47 -1.00
C ALA A 34 -18.47 -6.45 -0.01
N ASP A 35 -17.21 -6.23 0.30
CA ASP A 35 -16.63 -6.80 1.50
C ASP A 35 -16.70 -5.78 2.65
N ASP A 36 -16.40 -6.22 3.85
CA ASP A 36 -16.56 -5.40 5.05
C ASP A 36 -15.59 -4.20 5.07
N LYS A 37 -14.63 -4.09 4.11
CA LYS A 37 -13.53 -3.13 4.27
C LYS A 37 -13.06 -2.41 3.01
N GLY A 38 -13.33 -2.85 1.83
CA GLY A 38 -12.72 -2.16 0.70
C GLY A 38 -13.40 -2.33 -0.63
N LYS A 39 -14.48 -3.05 -0.69
CA LYS A 39 -15.20 -3.33 -1.95
C LYS A 39 -14.25 -3.81 -3.05
N ALA A 40 -13.33 -4.68 -2.69
CA ALA A 40 -12.28 -5.19 -3.55
C ALA A 40 -12.21 -6.71 -3.52
N LYS A 41 -11.69 -7.29 -4.59
CA LYS A 41 -11.41 -8.71 -4.67
C LYS A 41 -9.89 -8.92 -4.75
N TYR A 42 -9.39 -9.86 -3.96
CA TYR A 42 -7.97 -10.08 -3.78
C TYR A 42 -7.47 -11.28 -4.58
N MET A 43 -6.28 -11.18 -5.18
CA MET A 43 -5.59 -12.36 -5.71
C MET A 43 -5.21 -13.28 -4.56
N PHE A 44 -4.51 -12.72 -3.56
CA PHE A 44 -4.13 -13.41 -2.33
C PHE A 44 -4.70 -12.68 -1.11
N TRP A 45 -5.23 -13.45 -0.18
CA TRP A 45 -5.77 -12.92 1.06
C TRP A 45 -5.23 -13.72 2.23
N PHE A 46 -4.42 -13.06 3.08
CA PHE A 46 -3.96 -13.63 4.34
C PHE A 46 -5.10 -13.66 5.35
N THR A 47 -5.44 -14.85 5.83
CA THR A 47 -6.59 -15.08 6.70
C THR A 47 -6.20 -15.58 8.09
N GLY A 48 -7.01 -15.26 9.09
CA GLY A 48 -6.78 -15.67 10.47
C GLY A 48 -7.04 -17.14 10.76
N ALA A 49 -7.55 -17.89 9.78
CA ALA A 49 -7.81 -19.34 9.86
C ALA A 49 -7.89 -19.94 8.46
N VAL A 50 -7.88 -21.27 8.39
CA VAL A 50 -8.20 -21.99 7.15
C VAL A 50 -9.63 -21.66 6.74
N VAL A 51 -9.83 -21.32 5.49
CA VAL A 51 -11.15 -21.06 4.91
C VAL A 51 -11.70 -22.38 4.35
N LYS A 52 -12.80 -22.87 4.89
CA LYS A 52 -13.48 -24.06 4.39
C LYS A 52 -14.49 -23.69 3.31
N GLU A 53 -14.84 -24.66 2.50
CA GLU A 53 -15.85 -24.47 1.45
C GLU A 53 -17.18 -23.98 2.05
N GLY A 54 -17.73 -22.92 1.47
CA GLY A 54 -18.97 -22.29 1.94
C GLY A 54 -18.84 -21.38 3.17
N GLU A 55 -17.67 -21.31 3.82
CA GLU A 55 -17.45 -20.41 4.94
C GLU A 55 -16.98 -19.02 4.48
N LYS A 56 -17.42 -17.98 5.21
CA LYS A 56 -16.91 -16.62 5.03
C LYS A 56 -15.48 -16.56 5.57
N PRO A 57 -14.50 -16.04 4.80
CA PRO A 57 -13.12 -15.93 5.27
C PRO A 57 -13.03 -14.98 6.47
N ARG A 58 -12.31 -15.41 7.51
CA ARG A 58 -11.93 -14.55 8.62
C ARG A 58 -10.66 -13.81 8.26
N ASP A 59 -10.71 -12.49 8.21
CA ASP A 59 -9.55 -11.66 7.92
C ASP A 59 -8.38 -11.93 8.88
N ALA A 60 -7.17 -11.70 8.42
CA ALA A 60 -6.02 -11.62 9.29
C ALA A 60 -6.20 -10.50 10.32
N GLY A 61 -5.51 -10.56 11.44
CA GLY A 61 -5.61 -9.57 12.50
C GLY A 61 -4.59 -9.83 13.60
N ALA A 62 -4.82 -9.30 14.80
CA ALA A 62 -3.89 -9.34 15.93
C ALA A 62 -3.42 -10.73 16.37
N SER A 63 -4.09 -11.79 15.93
CA SER A 63 -3.71 -13.18 16.21
C SER A 63 -3.08 -13.91 15.02
N THR A 64 -2.80 -13.21 13.92
CA THR A 64 -2.24 -13.81 12.71
C THR A 64 -0.73 -13.56 12.67
N PHE A 65 0.03 -14.51 13.15
CA PHE A 65 1.48 -14.44 13.26
C PHE A 65 2.20 -15.31 12.23
N TYR A 66 3.48 -15.03 12.00
CA TYR A 66 4.40 -15.84 11.22
C TYR A 66 3.97 -16.09 9.76
N SER A 67 3.15 -15.21 9.22
CA SER A 67 2.70 -15.26 7.82
C SER A 67 3.63 -14.42 6.95
N ALA A 68 3.94 -14.89 5.75
CA ALA A 68 4.82 -14.12 4.87
C ALA A 68 4.60 -14.43 3.39
N MET A 69 4.97 -13.45 2.55
CA MET A 69 5.25 -13.66 1.13
C MET A 69 6.62 -13.06 0.79
N SER A 70 7.47 -13.82 0.13
CA SER A 70 8.82 -13.37 -0.21
C SER A 70 9.30 -13.91 -1.55
N ASN A 71 10.08 -13.10 -2.25
CA ASN A 71 10.72 -13.45 -3.52
C ASN A 71 9.74 -13.91 -4.61
N ILE A 72 8.63 -13.16 -4.76
CA ILE A 72 7.52 -13.48 -5.69
C ILE A 72 7.13 -12.20 -6.43
N ASN A 73 6.79 -12.31 -7.71
CA ASN A 73 6.15 -11.25 -8.47
C ASN A 73 4.65 -11.53 -8.62
N LEU A 74 3.86 -10.47 -8.62
CA LEU A 74 2.43 -10.53 -8.86
C LEU A 74 2.06 -9.64 -10.05
N ARG A 75 1.19 -10.12 -10.92
CA ARG A 75 0.71 -9.35 -12.06
C ARG A 75 -0.81 -9.40 -12.17
N ILE A 76 -1.42 -8.25 -12.38
CA ILE A 76 -2.84 -8.11 -12.72
C ILE A 76 -2.92 -7.73 -14.20
N GLU A 77 -3.46 -8.59 -15.02
CA GLU A 77 -3.70 -8.30 -16.44
C GLU A 77 -4.97 -7.48 -16.66
N ASP A 78 -5.10 -6.93 -17.86
CA ASP A 78 -6.22 -6.07 -18.26
C ASP A 78 -7.60 -6.72 -18.03
N GLY A 79 -8.63 -5.87 -17.82
CA GLY A 79 -10.01 -6.30 -17.61
C GLY A 79 -10.33 -6.71 -16.17
N ASN A 80 -9.47 -6.33 -15.20
CA ASN A 80 -9.66 -6.61 -13.78
C ASN A 80 -9.60 -5.30 -12.94
N PRO A 81 -10.46 -4.30 -13.21
CA PRO A 81 -10.32 -2.94 -12.64
C PRO A 81 -10.49 -2.89 -11.12
N HIS A 82 -11.16 -3.86 -10.50
CA HIS A 82 -11.37 -3.91 -9.04
C HIS A 82 -10.44 -4.90 -8.33
N ALA A 83 -9.44 -5.44 -9.04
CA ALA A 83 -8.48 -6.36 -8.46
C ALA A 83 -7.48 -5.65 -7.54
N VAL A 84 -7.22 -6.30 -6.41
CA VAL A 84 -6.11 -6.02 -5.51
C VAL A 84 -5.21 -7.25 -5.42
N ALA A 85 -3.89 -7.06 -5.48
CA ALA A 85 -3.01 -8.22 -5.48
C ALA A 85 -2.96 -8.91 -4.12
N LEU A 86 -2.77 -8.15 -3.03
CA LEU A 86 -2.59 -8.71 -1.69
C LEU A 86 -3.47 -8.02 -0.65
N ARG A 87 -4.01 -8.81 0.29
CA ARG A 87 -4.52 -8.33 1.56
C ARG A 87 -3.72 -8.92 2.70
N THR A 88 -3.14 -8.08 3.57
CA THR A 88 -2.08 -8.49 4.50
C THR A 88 -2.26 -7.93 5.90
N HIS A 89 -3.46 -7.89 6.44
CA HIS A 89 -3.76 -7.36 7.78
C HIS A 89 -3.27 -8.26 8.92
N PHE A 90 -2.09 -8.85 8.78
CA PHE A 90 -1.48 -9.74 9.76
C PHE A 90 -0.69 -9.00 10.84
N ALA A 91 -0.34 -9.71 11.93
CA ALA A 91 0.36 -9.20 13.09
C ALA A 91 1.88 -9.51 13.05
N GLN A 92 2.50 -9.57 14.23
CA GLN A 92 3.95 -9.67 14.41
C GLN A 92 4.55 -10.92 13.75
N HIS A 93 5.85 -10.85 13.48
CA HIS A 93 6.62 -11.89 12.83
C HIS A 93 6.13 -12.26 11.43
N SER A 94 5.36 -11.36 10.84
CA SER A 94 4.81 -11.48 9.49
C SER A 94 5.40 -10.39 8.61
N PHE A 95 5.62 -10.68 7.34
CA PHE A 95 6.27 -9.72 6.44
C PHE A 95 5.94 -9.99 4.97
N ILE A 96 6.09 -8.95 4.17
CA ILE A 96 6.18 -9.04 2.70
C ILE A 96 7.56 -8.52 2.29
N SER A 97 8.35 -9.34 1.61
CA SER A 97 9.69 -8.93 1.19
C SER A 97 10.06 -9.38 -0.21
N TYR A 98 10.84 -8.56 -0.92
CA TYR A 98 11.28 -8.88 -2.27
C TYR A 98 10.12 -9.22 -3.21
N VAL A 99 9.05 -8.42 -3.19
CA VAL A 99 7.85 -8.60 -4.00
C VAL A 99 7.69 -7.40 -4.94
N ALA A 100 7.51 -7.68 -6.23
CA ALA A 100 7.09 -6.67 -7.21
C ALA A 100 5.64 -6.94 -7.65
N VAL A 101 4.82 -5.89 -7.66
CA VAL A 101 3.40 -5.97 -8.03
C VAL A 101 3.16 -5.10 -9.27
N TYR A 102 2.87 -5.74 -10.37
CA TYR A 102 2.47 -5.10 -11.63
C TYR A 102 0.94 -5.01 -11.65
N ILE A 103 0.43 -3.87 -11.19
CA ILE A 103 -1.02 -3.67 -10.95
C ILE A 103 -1.76 -3.34 -12.26
N GLY A 104 -1.06 -2.73 -13.21
CA GLY A 104 -1.64 -2.33 -14.49
C GLY A 104 -2.85 -1.40 -14.32
N LYS A 105 -4.03 -1.84 -14.75
CA LYS A 105 -5.30 -1.11 -14.59
C LYS A 105 -6.11 -1.55 -13.37
N GLY A 106 -5.57 -2.42 -12.52
CA GLY A 106 -6.20 -2.85 -11.27
C GLY A 106 -6.34 -1.74 -10.24
N LYS A 107 -6.95 -2.04 -9.11
CA LYS A 107 -7.26 -1.07 -8.05
C LYS A 107 -6.03 -0.77 -7.18
N ALA A 108 -5.40 -1.79 -6.61
CA ALA A 108 -4.25 -1.59 -5.73
C ALA A 108 -3.31 -2.80 -5.70
N GLY A 109 -2.07 -2.57 -5.29
CA GLY A 109 -1.13 -3.64 -5.03
C GLY A 109 -1.39 -4.33 -3.70
N LEU A 110 -1.43 -3.55 -2.62
CA LEU A 110 -1.78 -4.02 -1.28
C LEU A 110 -3.03 -3.32 -0.74
N PHE A 111 -3.82 -4.08 -0.01
CA PHE A 111 -4.91 -3.56 0.81
C PHE A 111 -4.73 -4.03 2.25
N ASP A 112 -4.85 -3.10 3.21
CA ASP A 112 -4.58 -3.32 4.63
C ASP A 112 -3.21 -3.98 4.88
N VAL A 113 -2.23 -3.18 5.19
CA VAL A 113 -0.88 -3.65 5.51
C VAL A 113 -0.74 -3.95 7.00
N GLY A 114 0.08 -4.93 7.30
CA GLY A 114 0.45 -5.28 8.68
C GLY A 114 1.95 -5.50 8.81
N ASN A 115 2.49 -5.16 9.95
CA ASN A 115 3.83 -5.40 10.46
C ASN A 115 4.98 -4.85 9.59
N GLU A 116 5.43 -5.55 8.55
CA GLU A 116 6.69 -5.22 7.85
C GLU A 116 6.63 -5.43 6.35
N LEU A 117 7.13 -4.45 5.61
CA LEU A 117 7.34 -4.49 4.17
C LEU A 117 8.81 -4.15 3.88
N GLU A 118 9.51 -4.99 3.13
CA GLU A 118 10.91 -4.79 2.78
C GLU A 118 11.14 -5.07 1.28
N ASN A 119 11.82 -4.17 0.59
CA ASN A 119 12.15 -4.33 -0.83
C ASN A 119 10.92 -4.68 -1.68
N VAL A 120 9.91 -3.81 -1.64
CA VAL A 120 8.65 -3.96 -2.37
C VAL A 120 8.54 -2.92 -3.46
N ALA A 121 7.98 -3.32 -4.61
CA ALA A 121 7.80 -2.41 -5.74
C ALA A 121 6.37 -2.51 -6.31
N PHE A 122 5.78 -1.36 -6.63
CA PHE A 122 4.41 -1.25 -7.15
C PHE A 122 4.38 -0.46 -8.44
N TYR A 123 3.83 -1.03 -9.50
CA TYR A 123 3.74 -0.44 -10.83
C TYR A 123 2.29 -0.32 -11.30
N GLY A 124 1.84 0.91 -11.59
CA GLY A 124 0.48 1.18 -12.04
C GLY A 124 -0.57 1.09 -10.92
N GLY A 125 -1.81 0.80 -11.29
CA GLY A 125 -2.97 0.76 -10.39
C GLY A 125 -3.55 2.13 -10.08
N ASP A 126 -4.63 2.19 -9.31
CA ASP A 126 -5.07 3.44 -8.70
C ASP A 126 -4.15 3.78 -7.53
N TYR A 127 -3.80 2.77 -6.73
CA TYR A 127 -2.93 2.88 -5.57
C TYR A 127 -1.86 1.78 -5.59
N GLY A 128 -0.66 2.09 -5.11
CA GLY A 128 0.30 1.04 -4.74
C GLY A 128 -0.16 0.33 -3.48
N ILE A 129 -0.43 1.09 -2.43
CA ILE A 129 -0.99 0.61 -1.16
C ILE A 129 -2.23 1.42 -0.81
N TYR A 130 -3.30 0.74 -0.41
CA TYR A 130 -4.45 1.31 0.25
C TYR A 130 -4.58 0.66 1.63
N THR A 131 -4.36 1.42 2.69
CA THR A 131 -4.30 0.85 4.03
C THR A 131 -5.08 1.63 5.06
N THR A 132 -5.71 0.90 5.96
CA THR A 132 -6.34 1.40 7.16
C THR A 132 -5.43 1.13 8.37
N LYS A 133 -5.92 1.43 9.57
CA LYS A 133 -5.21 1.21 10.82
C LYS A 133 -4.77 -0.25 10.94
N ALA A 134 -3.46 -0.44 11.15
CA ALA A 134 -2.92 -1.78 11.38
C ALA A 134 -3.48 -2.41 12.66
N SER A 135 -3.63 -3.73 12.66
CA SER A 135 -3.97 -4.47 13.87
C SER A 135 -2.69 -5.13 14.41
N PRO A 136 -2.30 -4.88 15.65
CA PRO A 136 -3.01 -4.20 16.76
C PRO A 136 -2.77 -2.69 16.88
N GLY A 137 -2.44 -1.97 15.84
CA GLY A 137 -2.38 -0.51 15.84
C GLY A 137 -1.01 0.10 16.12
N TRP A 138 0.04 -0.68 16.02
CA TRP A 138 1.41 -0.17 16.01
C TRP A 138 1.90 0.20 14.61
N PRO A 139 2.98 0.96 14.51
CA PRO A 139 3.51 1.37 13.22
C PRO A 139 3.85 0.18 12.33
N VAL A 140 3.48 0.29 11.05
CA VAL A 140 3.97 -0.61 10.01
C VAL A 140 5.32 -0.12 9.53
N MET A 141 6.31 -0.99 9.56
CA MET A 141 7.65 -0.69 9.08
C MET A 141 7.73 -0.95 7.58
N MET A 142 8.25 0.02 6.83
CA MET A 142 8.47 -0.15 5.39
C MET A 142 9.86 0.36 5.01
N VAL A 143 10.65 -0.52 4.41
CA VAL A 143 12.03 -0.23 4.01
C VAL A 143 12.23 -0.59 2.54
N ASP A 144 12.97 0.26 1.81
CA ASP A 144 13.31 0.02 0.41
C ASP A 144 12.06 -0.21 -0.47
N SER A 145 11.19 0.77 -0.55
CA SER A 145 9.94 0.67 -1.31
C SER A 145 9.92 1.57 -2.54
N TYR A 146 9.36 1.04 -3.64
CA TYR A 146 9.27 1.74 -4.92
C TYR A 146 7.84 1.80 -5.43
N PHE A 147 7.43 3.00 -5.88
CA PHE A 147 6.09 3.26 -6.43
C PHE A 147 6.21 4.01 -7.74
N GLU A 148 5.58 3.51 -8.81
CA GLU A 148 5.61 4.19 -10.11
C GLU A 148 4.29 4.07 -10.87
N GLY A 149 3.79 5.22 -11.32
CA GLY A 149 2.71 5.28 -12.30
C GLY A 149 1.33 4.96 -11.74
N GLN A 150 1.10 5.10 -10.43
CA GLN A 150 -0.24 5.03 -9.86
C GLN A 150 -1.11 6.19 -10.39
N ARG A 151 -2.40 5.92 -10.67
CA ARG A 151 -3.31 6.90 -11.24
C ARG A 151 -3.88 7.89 -10.23
N VAL A 152 -3.92 7.53 -8.94
CA VAL A 152 -4.47 8.37 -7.86
C VAL A 152 -3.38 8.74 -6.85
N ALA A 153 -2.78 7.78 -6.18
CA ALA A 153 -1.70 8.00 -5.23
C ALA A 153 -0.81 6.77 -5.06
N ALA A 154 0.43 6.98 -4.65
CA ALA A 154 1.29 5.86 -4.25
C ALA A 154 0.69 5.12 -3.03
N LEU A 155 0.29 5.88 -2.00
CA LEU A 155 -0.33 5.35 -0.78
C LEU A 155 -1.61 6.12 -0.43
N ARG A 156 -2.69 5.39 -0.19
CA ARG A 156 -3.90 5.90 0.44
C ARG A 156 -3.96 5.42 1.88
N CYS A 157 -4.16 6.34 2.83
CA CYS A 157 -3.95 6.10 4.26
C CYS A 157 -5.17 6.48 5.11
N GLN A 158 -5.47 5.67 6.13
CA GLN A 158 -6.48 5.93 7.17
C GLN A 158 -5.92 5.48 8.52
N GLU A 159 -5.32 6.37 9.30
CA GLU A 159 -4.70 6.04 10.60
C GLU A 159 -3.69 4.88 10.51
N SER A 160 -2.95 4.81 9.42
CA SER A 160 -2.11 3.64 9.11
C SER A 160 -0.85 3.55 9.98
N GLY A 161 -0.31 4.68 10.42
CA GLY A 161 0.86 4.70 11.29
C GLY A 161 2.11 4.14 10.62
N LEU A 162 2.47 4.62 9.43
CA LEU A 162 3.60 4.11 8.64
C LEU A 162 4.94 4.74 9.07
N ALA A 163 5.92 3.90 9.36
CA ALA A 163 7.32 4.30 9.53
C ALA A 163 8.13 3.79 8.34
N MET A 164 8.60 4.72 7.50
CA MET A 164 9.15 4.41 6.19
C MET A 164 10.57 4.95 6.03
N VAL A 165 11.45 4.16 5.44
CA VAL A 165 12.81 4.56 5.09
C VAL A 165 13.12 4.12 3.66
N ASN A 166 13.76 5.02 2.91
CA ASN A 166 14.16 4.77 1.53
C ASN A 166 12.96 4.43 0.61
N LEU A 167 11.95 5.31 0.64
CA LEU A 167 10.82 5.23 -0.29
C LEU A 167 11.14 6.06 -1.54
N TYR A 168 10.94 5.47 -2.71
CA TYR A 168 10.99 6.18 -3.98
C TYR A 168 9.62 6.17 -4.65
N ALA A 169 9.03 7.34 -4.85
CA ALA A 169 7.77 7.51 -5.57
C ALA A 169 7.99 8.34 -6.84
N LYS A 170 7.49 7.83 -7.98
CA LYS A 170 7.73 8.43 -9.29
C LYS A 170 6.49 8.41 -10.18
N ASN A 171 6.29 9.52 -10.92
CA ASN A 171 5.21 9.62 -11.91
C ASN A 171 3.83 9.33 -11.30
N VAL A 172 3.51 9.99 -10.19
CA VAL A 172 2.26 9.83 -9.44
C VAL A 172 1.57 11.16 -9.19
N PRO A 173 0.23 11.23 -9.08
CA PRO A 173 -0.45 12.47 -8.71
C PRO A 173 -0.19 12.92 -7.27
N ALA A 174 -0.10 11.96 -6.34
CA ALA A 174 0.25 12.18 -4.94
C ALA A 174 1.08 11.00 -4.41
N VAL A 175 1.91 11.24 -3.41
CA VAL A 175 2.62 10.16 -2.70
C VAL A 175 1.76 9.64 -1.56
N PHE A 176 1.24 10.53 -0.71
CA PHE A 176 0.35 10.19 0.40
C PHE A 176 -0.98 10.93 0.25
N ASP A 177 -2.06 10.19 0.12
CA ASP A 177 -3.42 10.69 0.13
C ASP A 177 -4.10 10.20 1.40
N ILE A 178 -4.23 11.08 2.40
CA ILE A 178 -4.90 10.76 3.65
C ILE A 178 -6.40 10.90 3.43
N ASP A 179 -7.15 9.84 3.68
CA ASP A 179 -8.60 9.81 3.48
C ASP A 179 -9.31 10.94 4.22
N PRO A 180 -10.37 11.52 3.65
CA PRO A 180 -11.19 12.54 4.32
C PRO A 180 -11.65 12.10 5.72
N ASN A 181 -11.55 13.02 6.67
CA ASN A 181 -11.90 12.83 8.09
C ASN A 181 -10.98 11.91 8.91
N TYR A 182 -9.93 11.35 8.30
CA TYR A 182 -8.91 10.60 9.03
C TYR A 182 -7.66 11.45 9.29
N CYS A 183 -6.92 11.08 10.32
CA CYS A 183 -5.57 11.56 10.58
C CYS A 183 -4.57 10.49 10.21
N ASP A 184 -3.28 10.81 10.19
CA ASP A 184 -2.26 9.78 10.10
C ASP A 184 -1.01 10.15 10.89
N LYS A 185 -0.19 9.14 11.19
CA LYS A 185 1.11 9.23 11.84
C LYS A 185 2.13 8.63 10.90
N LEU A 186 2.74 9.51 10.09
CA LEU A 186 3.70 9.13 9.07
C LEU A 186 5.09 9.60 9.46
N PHE A 187 6.04 8.70 9.47
CA PHE A 187 7.46 9.01 9.49
C PHE A 187 8.08 8.57 8.16
N LEU A 188 8.81 9.48 7.51
CA LEU A 188 9.51 9.21 6.26
C LEU A 188 10.95 9.70 6.35
N GLY A 189 11.91 8.80 6.16
CA GLY A 189 13.33 9.09 6.16
C GLY A 189 14.03 8.73 4.85
N ASN A 190 15.03 9.54 4.45
CA ASN A 190 15.94 9.25 3.33
C ASN A 190 15.20 8.83 2.05
N SER A 191 14.23 9.62 1.59
CA SER A 191 13.32 9.23 0.53
C SER A 191 13.34 10.20 -0.65
N TYR A 192 12.80 9.78 -1.80
CA TYR A 192 12.87 10.53 -3.03
C TYR A 192 11.52 10.56 -3.75
N PHE A 193 11.07 11.77 -4.13
CA PHE A 193 9.87 11.98 -4.94
C PHE A 193 10.26 12.58 -6.29
N GLU A 194 9.77 11.98 -7.36
CA GLU A 194 10.05 12.45 -8.72
C GLU A 194 8.78 12.54 -9.57
N ASN A 195 8.60 13.66 -10.27
CA ASN A 195 7.46 13.90 -11.15
C ASN A 195 6.11 13.63 -10.45
N VAL A 196 5.87 14.31 -9.33
CA VAL A 196 4.59 14.31 -8.64
C VAL A 196 3.76 15.48 -9.15
N SER A 197 2.67 15.20 -9.85
CA SER A 197 1.90 16.22 -10.58
C SER A 197 0.98 17.06 -9.70
N GLY A 198 0.56 16.53 -8.55
CA GLY A 198 -0.22 17.22 -7.52
C GLY A 198 0.60 17.42 -6.24
N PRO A 199 -0.06 17.67 -5.11
CA PRO A 199 0.60 17.72 -3.81
C PRO A 199 1.17 16.32 -3.46
N ALA A 200 2.43 16.28 -3.01
CA ALA A 200 3.00 15.01 -2.58
C ALA A 200 2.28 14.42 -1.37
N VAL A 201 1.78 15.29 -0.47
CA VAL A 201 0.95 14.90 0.67
C VAL A 201 -0.35 15.67 0.67
N VAL A 202 -1.48 14.97 0.72
CA VAL A 202 -2.81 15.56 0.85
C VAL A 202 -3.31 15.33 2.28
N ILE A 203 -3.52 16.41 3.02
CA ILE A 203 -3.94 16.40 4.42
C ILE A 203 -5.36 16.95 4.50
N THR A 204 -6.31 16.10 4.85
CA THR A 204 -7.75 16.45 4.82
C THR A 204 -8.30 16.86 6.17
N ASN A 205 -7.81 16.29 7.27
CA ASN A 205 -8.26 16.56 8.63
C ASN A 205 -7.17 17.29 9.43
N GLU A 206 -6.77 18.47 8.95
CA GLU A 206 -5.60 19.20 9.43
C GLU A 206 -5.69 19.71 10.87
N ASN A 207 -6.89 19.86 11.42
CA ASN A 207 -7.11 20.31 12.80
C ASN A 207 -7.10 19.13 13.80
N ASN A 208 -6.95 17.91 13.34
CA ASN A 208 -6.84 16.77 14.23
C ASN A 208 -5.46 16.73 14.87
N SER A 209 -5.38 16.88 16.18
CA SER A 209 -4.12 16.85 16.94
C SER A 209 -3.35 15.53 16.87
N ASN A 210 -3.99 14.48 16.36
CA ASN A 210 -3.35 13.18 16.15
C ASN A 210 -2.58 13.09 14.82
N ASN A 211 -2.69 14.09 13.94
CA ASN A 211 -1.83 14.15 12.75
C ASN A 211 -0.38 14.38 13.17
N GLN A 212 0.49 13.45 12.82
CA GLN A 212 1.93 13.53 13.07
C GLN A 212 2.66 13.10 11.81
N ILE A 213 3.03 14.06 10.97
CA ILE A 213 3.69 13.79 9.70
C ILE A 213 5.09 14.37 9.76
N THR A 214 6.08 13.50 9.75
CA THR A 214 7.49 13.87 9.86
C THR A 214 8.27 13.40 8.65
N PHE A 215 8.91 14.34 7.96
CA PHE A 215 9.81 14.07 6.84
C PHE A 215 11.25 14.44 7.23
N ARG A 216 12.17 13.54 7.01
CA ARG A 216 13.59 13.73 7.24
C ARG A 216 14.40 13.28 6.02
N ASN A 217 15.19 14.19 5.45
CA ASN A 217 16.00 13.93 4.26
C ASN A 217 15.12 13.40 3.09
N VAL A 218 14.11 14.18 2.71
CA VAL A 218 13.27 13.89 1.54
C VAL A 218 13.70 14.79 0.40
N TYR A 219 14.07 14.19 -0.70
CA TYR A 219 14.50 14.88 -1.90
C TYR A 219 13.37 14.89 -2.94
N CYS A 220 13.18 16.02 -3.58
CA CYS A 220 12.11 16.23 -4.54
C CYS A 220 12.66 16.72 -5.89
N LYS A 221 12.19 16.09 -6.97
CA LYS A 221 12.47 16.54 -8.34
C LYS A 221 11.16 16.64 -9.12
N ASN A 222 10.87 17.82 -9.67
CA ASN A 222 9.57 18.09 -10.31
C ASN A 222 8.39 17.81 -9.39
N VAL A 223 8.44 18.36 -8.18
CA VAL A 223 7.40 18.28 -7.15
C VAL A 223 7.09 19.71 -6.67
N PRO A 224 6.15 20.42 -7.27
CA PRO A 224 5.93 21.84 -6.98
C PRO A 224 5.30 22.06 -5.58
N THR A 225 4.50 21.13 -5.10
CA THR A 225 3.80 21.22 -3.81
C THR A 225 4.14 20.03 -2.94
N LEU A 226 4.75 20.27 -1.78
CA LEU A 226 5.08 19.20 -0.85
C LEU A 226 3.83 18.73 -0.11
N ALA A 227 3.07 19.64 0.47
CA ALA A 227 1.85 19.31 1.21
C ALA A 227 0.73 20.29 0.90
N LYS A 228 -0.50 19.79 0.81
CA LYS A 228 -1.71 20.59 0.72
C LYS A 228 -2.66 20.26 1.86
N TYR A 229 -3.10 21.31 2.55
CA TYR A 229 -4.10 21.27 3.60
C TYR A 229 -5.45 21.65 2.98
N THR A 230 -6.35 20.69 2.90
CA THR A 230 -7.57 20.86 2.10
C THR A 230 -8.59 21.78 2.73
N ARG A 231 -8.66 21.83 4.07
CA ARG A 231 -9.61 22.67 4.79
C ARG A 231 -9.25 24.15 4.74
N SER A 232 -8.01 24.51 5.05
CA SER A 232 -7.51 25.88 4.98
C SER A 232 -7.17 26.33 3.57
N ASN A 233 -7.12 25.40 2.62
CA ASN A 233 -6.64 25.60 1.26
C ASN A 233 -5.22 26.21 1.20
N THR A 234 -4.40 25.92 2.20
CA THR A 234 -3.00 26.33 2.24
C THR A 234 -2.09 25.23 1.69
N ALA A 235 -0.89 25.58 1.29
CA ALA A 235 0.08 24.64 0.76
C ALA A 235 1.50 24.97 1.24
N THR A 236 2.31 23.92 1.42
CA THR A 236 3.75 24.02 1.63
C THR A 236 4.45 23.62 0.33
N HIS A 237 5.24 24.53 -0.20
CA HIS A 237 5.98 24.31 -1.44
C HIS A 237 7.37 23.77 -1.18
N VAL A 238 7.90 23.05 -2.15
CA VAL A 238 9.29 22.59 -2.12
C VAL A 238 10.20 23.80 -2.33
N ALA A 239 11.06 24.09 -1.35
CA ALA A 239 12.09 25.12 -1.50
C ALA A 239 13.30 24.51 -2.23
N HIS A 240 13.59 25.00 -3.43
CA HIS A 240 14.83 24.65 -4.11
C HIS A 240 16.00 25.40 -3.44
N LYS A 241 16.69 24.73 -2.54
CA LYS A 241 18.01 25.16 -2.12
C LYS A 241 19.04 24.27 -2.81
N ILE A 242 19.72 24.85 -3.77
CA ILE A 242 20.97 24.29 -4.31
C ILE A 242 22.05 24.74 -3.34
N TYR A 243 22.69 23.82 -2.66
CA TYR A 243 23.92 24.04 -1.95
C TYR A 243 25.08 23.46 -2.77
#